data_1d579700a604118e072c2550c6e37e95
#
_entry.id   1d579700a604118e072c2550c6e37e95
#
_cell.length_a   1.000
_cell.length_b   1.000
_cell.length_c   1.000
_cell.angle_alpha   90.00
_cell.angle_beta   90.00
_cell.angle_gamma   90.00
#
_symmetry.space_group_name_H-M   'P 1'
#
loop_
_entity.id
_entity.type
_entity.pdbx_description
1 polymer ?
#
loop_
_entity_poly.entity_id
_entity_poly.type
_entity_poly.pdbx_seq_one_letter_code
_entity_poly.pdbx_strand_id
1 'polypeptide(L)'
;MKLYFDNWFTFLELQLQLHTLAIWSVGTVTSNRLRGCILKSEKELKKMGRGSADTAVDANLGLVIVRCFDNSAVQLSSAHTALEPVTTVQRWDRKAHKHVNVNCPAIVKEYNEHMGGVDLFDMLMSLYKVDHKTAKWYRHIFLWALNVAVINGWLLYRRHSQQLQQPTRLQQDPVQFTATAFVKVLCH
;
A
#
# COMPACT_ATOMS: atom_id res chain seq x y z
N MET A 1 10.93 -11.51 1.81
CA MET A 1 10.55 -10.09 1.63
C MET A 1 9.17 -10.01 0.99
N LYS A 2 8.34 -9.02 1.34
CA LYS A 2 7.02 -8.80 0.71
C LYS A 2 7.01 -7.46 -0.01
N LEU A 3 6.41 -7.40 -1.21
CA LEU A 3 6.24 -6.19 -2.01
C LEU A 3 4.76 -5.97 -2.32
N TYR A 4 4.34 -4.72 -2.24
CA TYR A 4 2.99 -4.28 -2.56
C TYR A 4 3.09 -3.19 -3.61
N PHE A 5 2.34 -3.32 -4.71
CA PHE A 5 2.40 -2.35 -5.79
C PHE A 5 1.05 -2.15 -6.46
N ASP A 6 0.91 -0.98 -7.06
CA ASP A 6 -0.27 -0.58 -7.78
C ASP A 6 -0.36 -1.26 -9.15
N ASN A 7 -1.53 -1.15 -9.75
CA ASN A 7 -1.88 -1.65 -11.07
C ASN A 7 -0.87 -1.27 -12.18
N TRP A 8 -0.22 -0.10 -12.11
CA TRP A 8 0.80 0.29 -13.09
C TRP A 8 1.97 -0.69 -13.18
N PHE A 9 2.36 -1.26 -12.05
CA PHE A 9 3.52 -2.14 -11.93
C PHE A 9 3.14 -3.63 -11.86
N THR A 10 1.84 -3.97 -11.81
CA THR A 10 1.39 -5.35 -11.66
C THR A 10 1.33 -6.06 -13.01
N PHE A 11 2.30 -6.93 -13.24
CA PHE A 11 2.33 -7.88 -14.35
C PHE A 11 2.54 -9.29 -13.81
N LEU A 12 1.85 -10.28 -14.36
CA LEU A 12 1.99 -11.67 -13.91
C LEU A 12 3.42 -12.17 -14.05
N GLU A 13 4.09 -11.80 -15.15
CA GLU A 13 5.50 -12.14 -15.39
C GLU A 13 6.43 -11.58 -14.31
N LEU A 14 6.23 -10.34 -13.90
CA LEU A 14 7.00 -9.72 -12.82
C LEU A 14 6.79 -10.47 -11.50
N GLN A 15 5.54 -10.82 -11.18
CA GLN A 15 5.23 -11.57 -9.96
C GLN A 15 5.88 -12.96 -9.97
N LEU A 16 5.93 -13.62 -11.11
CA LEU A 16 6.63 -14.90 -11.27
C LEU A 16 8.13 -14.75 -11.08
N GLN A 17 8.74 -13.73 -11.68
CA GLN A 17 10.17 -13.44 -11.49
C GLN A 17 10.49 -13.12 -10.03
N LEU A 18 9.67 -12.33 -9.36
CA LEU A 18 9.83 -12.05 -7.94
C LEU A 18 9.69 -13.32 -7.09
N HIS A 19 8.75 -14.19 -7.44
CA HIS A 19 8.55 -15.45 -6.73
C HIS A 19 9.78 -16.37 -6.86
N THR A 20 10.44 -16.45 -8.03
CA THR A 20 11.69 -17.20 -8.20
C THR A 20 12.84 -16.65 -7.33
N LEU A 21 12.80 -15.37 -6.99
CA LEU A 21 13.74 -14.70 -6.10
C LEU A 21 13.35 -14.78 -4.61
N ALA A 22 12.36 -15.60 -4.25
CA ALA A 22 11.76 -15.68 -2.92
C ALA A 22 11.23 -14.35 -2.40
N ILE A 23 10.72 -13.50 -3.31
CA ILE A 23 10.07 -12.24 -3.00
C ILE A 23 8.57 -12.41 -3.25
N TRP A 24 7.78 -12.29 -2.19
CA TRP A 24 6.34 -12.37 -2.24
C TRP A 24 5.74 -11.04 -2.69
N SER A 25 4.73 -11.08 -3.52
CA SER A 25 4.12 -9.85 -4.05
C SER A 25 2.60 -9.90 -4.03
N VAL A 26 2.01 -8.73 -3.79
CA VAL A 26 0.56 -8.48 -3.91
C VAL A 26 0.37 -7.18 -4.67
N GLY A 27 -0.53 -7.18 -5.64
CA GLY A 27 -0.84 -5.98 -6.41
C GLY A 27 -2.24 -6.00 -7.00
N THR A 28 -2.77 -4.82 -7.29
CA THR A 28 -3.99 -4.70 -8.08
C THR A 28 -3.69 -4.99 -9.54
N VAL A 29 -4.61 -5.67 -10.23
CA VAL A 29 -4.41 -6.07 -11.63
C VAL A 29 -5.67 -5.80 -12.46
N THR A 30 -5.49 -5.35 -13.69
CA THR A 30 -6.62 -5.17 -14.63
C THR A 30 -6.94 -6.47 -15.38
N SER A 31 -8.21 -6.62 -15.75
CA SER A 31 -8.72 -7.84 -16.44
C SER A 31 -7.96 -8.15 -17.73
N ASN A 32 -7.51 -7.13 -18.46
CA ASN A 32 -6.77 -7.31 -19.71
C ASN A 32 -5.38 -7.95 -19.54
N ARG A 33 -4.83 -7.94 -18.33
CA ARG A 33 -3.53 -8.54 -17.98
C ARG A 33 -3.63 -9.97 -17.46
N LEU A 34 -4.86 -10.51 -17.32
CA LEU A 34 -5.10 -11.82 -16.72
C LEU A 34 -5.07 -13.00 -17.70
N ARG A 35 -4.66 -12.79 -18.95
CA ARG A 35 -4.47 -13.85 -19.96
C ARG A 35 -5.65 -14.83 -20.07
N GLY A 36 -6.88 -14.31 -20.05
CA GLY A 36 -8.08 -15.15 -20.20
C GLY A 36 -8.50 -15.90 -18.93
N CYS A 37 -8.02 -15.50 -17.76
CA CYS A 37 -8.48 -16.01 -16.48
C CYS A 37 -10.01 -15.80 -16.34
N ILE A 38 -10.74 -16.87 -16.10
CA ILE A 38 -12.20 -16.85 -15.98
C ILE A 38 -12.56 -16.52 -14.53
N LEU A 39 -13.06 -15.32 -14.31
CA LEU A 39 -13.61 -14.86 -13.03
C LEU A 39 -15.02 -14.33 -13.25
N LYS A 40 -15.87 -14.44 -12.24
CA LYS A 40 -17.22 -13.84 -12.27
C LYS A 40 -17.13 -12.37 -12.65
N SER A 41 -18.06 -11.94 -13.48
CA SER A 41 -18.14 -10.54 -13.91
C SER A 41 -18.50 -9.64 -12.72
N GLU A 42 -18.19 -8.35 -12.84
CA GLU A 42 -18.59 -7.36 -11.83
C GLU A 42 -20.11 -7.34 -11.63
N LYS A 43 -20.88 -7.55 -12.70
CA LYS A 43 -22.35 -7.60 -12.64
C LYS A 43 -22.86 -8.77 -11.80
N GLU A 44 -22.21 -9.92 -11.87
CA GLU A 44 -22.53 -11.11 -11.09
C GLU A 44 -22.18 -10.92 -9.62
N LEU A 45 -20.97 -10.43 -9.32
CA LEU A 45 -20.55 -10.12 -7.97
C LEU A 45 -21.45 -9.05 -7.31
N LYS A 46 -21.84 -8.04 -8.07
CA LYS A 46 -22.77 -7.00 -7.60
C LYS A 46 -24.14 -7.57 -7.23
N LYS A 47 -24.66 -8.56 -8.00
CA LYS A 47 -25.91 -9.26 -7.65
C LYS A 47 -25.78 -10.10 -6.38
N MET A 48 -24.61 -10.66 -6.11
CA MET A 48 -24.32 -11.42 -4.88
C MET A 48 -24.19 -10.50 -3.65
N GLY A 49 -23.95 -9.20 -3.85
CA GLY A 49 -23.87 -8.19 -2.79
C GLY A 49 -22.46 -7.82 -2.38
N ARG A 50 -22.37 -6.85 -1.46
CA ARG A 50 -21.09 -6.36 -0.92
C ARG A 50 -20.36 -7.46 -0.15
N GLY A 51 -19.04 -7.55 -0.34
CA GLY A 51 -18.20 -8.58 0.27
C GLY A 51 -18.17 -9.89 -0.52
N SER A 52 -18.86 -9.97 -1.67
CA SER A 52 -18.74 -11.12 -2.56
C SER A 52 -17.36 -11.14 -3.22
N ALA A 53 -16.82 -12.34 -3.38
CA ALA A 53 -15.53 -12.55 -4.01
C ALA A 53 -15.53 -13.80 -4.88
N ASP A 54 -14.63 -13.83 -5.83
CA ASP A 54 -14.34 -14.97 -6.69
C ASP A 54 -12.83 -15.11 -6.85
N THR A 55 -12.36 -16.36 -7.01
CA THR A 55 -10.92 -16.65 -6.99
C THR A 55 -10.57 -17.61 -8.12
N ALA A 56 -9.46 -17.33 -8.76
CA ALA A 56 -8.80 -18.24 -9.68
C ALA A 56 -7.37 -18.49 -9.20
N VAL A 57 -6.95 -19.74 -9.29
CA VAL A 57 -5.61 -20.17 -8.86
C VAL A 57 -4.93 -20.83 -10.04
N ASP A 58 -3.73 -20.40 -10.35
CA ASP A 58 -2.83 -21.12 -11.22
C ASP A 58 -1.85 -21.93 -10.37
N ALA A 59 -2.14 -23.23 -10.23
CA ALA A 59 -1.32 -24.13 -9.42
C ALA A 59 0.10 -24.32 -9.97
N ASN A 60 0.30 -24.17 -11.29
CA ASN A 60 1.62 -24.29 -11.91
C ASN A 60 2.50 -23.09 -11.65
N LEU A 61 1.89 -21.91 -11.61
CA LEU A 61 2.59 -20.64 -11.42
C LEU A 61 2.62 -20.19 -9.96
N GLY A 62 1.83 -20.82 -9.08
CA GLY A 62 1.71 -20.42 -7.68
C GLY A 62 1.07 -19.03 -7.50
N LEU A 63 0.29 -18.57 -8.47
CA LEU A 63 -0.38 -17.29 -8.43
C LEU A 63 -1.86 -17.44 -8.14
N VAL A 64 -2.38 -16.57 -7.28
CA VAL A 64 -3.79 -16.47 -6.94
C VAL A 64 -4.30 -15.12 -7.41
N ILE A 65 -5.45 -15.14 -8.08
CA ILE A 65 -6.16 -13.93 -8.50
C ILE A 65 -7.51 -13.91 -7.80
N VAL A 66 -7.79 -12.82 -7.11
CA VAL A 66 -9.04 -12.63 -6.38
C VAL A 66 -9.73 -11.39 -6.95
N ARG A 67 -10.98 -11.54 -7.34
CA ARG A 67 -11.88 -10.41 -7.64
C ARG A 67 -12.90 -10.30 -6.52
N CYS A 68 -12.98 -9.16 -5.89
CA CYS A 68 -13.96 -8.87 -4.85
C CYS A 68 -14.78 -7.63 -5.19
N PHE A 69 -15.99 -7.56 -4.66
CA PHE A 69 -16.91 -6.46 -4.82
C PHE A 69 -17.28 -5.85 -3.46
N ASP A 70 -17.00 -4.56 -3.31
CA ASP A 70 -17.49 -3.73 -2.19
C ASP A 70 -18.31 -2.57 -2.77
N ASN A 71 -17.75 -1.40 -2.97
CA ASN A 71 -18.39 -0.30 -3.69
C ASN A 71 -18.15 -0.40 -5.20
N SER A 72 -17.03 -0.97 -5.59
CA SER A 72 -16.62 -1.32 -6.95
C SER A 72 -15.92 -2.66 -6.96
N ALA A 73 -15.79 -3.26 -8.13
CA ALA A 73 -14.99 -4.47 -8.27
C ALA A 73 -13.50 -4.14 -8.24
N VAL A 74 -12.76 -4.83 -7.39
CA VAL A 74 -11.30 -4.77 -7.30
C VAL A 74 -10.73 -6.14 -7.59
N GLN A 75 -9.66 -6.19 -8.37
CA GLN A 75 -8.93 -7.40 -8.66
C GLN A 75 -7.53 -7.30 -8.08
N LEU A 76 -7.14 -8.33 -7.36
CA LEU A 76 -5.83 -8.46 -6.75
C LEU A 76 -5.18 -9.77 -7.21
N SER A 77 -3.88 -9.72 -7.37
CA SER A 77 -3.04 -10.86 -7.70
C SER A 77 -1.98 -11.02 -6.62
N SER A 78 -1.74 -12.25 -6.18
CA SER A 78 -0.77 -12.56 -5.11
C SER A 78 -0.09 -13.89 -5.35
N ALA A 79 1.17 -13.98 -4.91
CA ALA A 79 1.95 -15.20 -4.89
C ALA A 79 1.94 -15.91 -3.52
N HIS A 80 1.25 -15.39 -2.48
CA HIS A 80 1.30 -15.97 -1.14
C HIS A 80 0.02 -15.85 -0.32
N THR A 81 -0.88 -14.93 -0.66
CA THR A 81 -2.13 -14.70 0.08
C THR A 81 -3.31 -14.88 -0.85
N ALA A 82 -4.33 -15.56 -0.38
CA ALA A 82 -5.54 -15.88 -1.13
C ALA A 82 -6.79 -15.21 -0.53
N LEU A 83 -7.94 -15.84 -0.77
CA LEU A 83 -9.23 -15.41 -0.24
C LEU A 83 -9.30 -15.57 1.30
N GLU A 84 -8.81 -16.68 1.82
CA GLU A 84 -8.90 -17.03 3.23
C GLU A 84 -7.67 -16.61 4.03
N PRO A 85 -7.87 -16.28 5.32
CA PRO A 85 -9.14 -16.21 6.05
C PRO A 85 -9.97 -14.97 5.67
N VAL A 86 -11.28 -15.16 5.48
CA VAL A 86 -12.20 -14.03 5.28
C VAL A 86 -12.49 -13.41 6.65
N THR A 87 -12.22 -12.11 6.75
CA THR A 87 -12.51 -11.31 7.95
C THR A 87 -13.68 -10.38 7.69
N THR A 88 -14.29 -9.87 8.75
CA THR A 88 -15.36 -8.88 8.64
C THR A 88 -14.80 -7.51 8.99
N VAL A 89 -15.03 -6.52 8.13
CA VAL A 89 -14.61 -5.13 8.33
C VAL A 89 -15.82 -4.21 8.32
N GLN A 90 -15.76 -3.16 9.12
CA GLN A 90 -16.78 -2.13 9.11
C GLN A 90 -16.56 -1.17 7.95
N ARG A 91 -17.58 -0.94 7.15
CA ARG A 91 -17.59 -0.02 6.02
C ARG A 91 -18.77 0.94 6.11
N TRP A 92 -18.53 2.19 5.79
CA TRP A 92 -19.63 3.17 5.71
C TRP A 92 -20.52 2.88 4.51
N ASP A 93 -21.81 2.77 4.76
CA ASP A 93 -22.82 2.69 3.71
C ASP A 93 -23.48 4.06 3.51
N ARG A 94 -23.23 4.65 2.34
CA ARG A 94 -23.78 5.98 2.00
C ARG A 94 -25.29 6.01 1.89
N LYS A 95 -25.92 4.89 1.48
CA LYS A 95 -27.37 4.81 1.33
C LYS A 95 -28.08 4.64 2.66
N ALA A 96 -27.53 3.79 3.51
CA ALA A 96 -28.06 3.50 4.82
C ALA A 96 -27.59 4.50 5.90
N HIS A 97 -26.65 5.39 5.60
CA HIS A 97 -26.02 6.34 6.54
C HIS A 97 -25.55 5.67 7.84
N LYS A 98 -24.97 4.47 7.72
CA LYS A 98 -24.47 3.69 8.87
C LYS A 98 -23.27 2.83 8.50
N HIS A 99 -22.56 2.39 9.53
CA HIS A 99 -21.54 1.37 9.35
C HIS A 99 -22.17 -0.01 9.19
N VAL A 100 -21.76 -0.75 8.17
CA VAL A 100 -22.16 -2.13 7.89
C VAL A 100 -20.96 -3.04 7.92
N ASN A 101 -21.17 -4.25 8.37
CA ASN A 101 -20.15 -5.29 8.34
C ASN A 101 -20.10 -5.92 6.95
N VAL A 102 -18.92 -5.93 6.34
CA VAL A 102 -18.68 -6.46 5.01
C VAL A 102 -17.56 -7.50 5.07
N ASN A 103 -17.74 -8.62 4.41
CA ASN A 103 -16.73 -9.65 4.30
C ASN A 103 -15.54 -9.11 3.51
N CYS A 104 -14.34 -9.30 4.04
CA CYS A 104 -13.10 -8.83 3.46
C CYS A 104 -12.13 -10.01 3.33
N PRO A 105 -11.77 -10.40 2.10
CA PRO A 105 -10.74 -11.40 1.85
C PRO A 105 -9.39 -11.03 2.45
N ALA A 106 -8.60 -12.03 2.85
CA ALA A 106 -7.28 -11.81 3.45
C ALA A 106 -6.36 -10.97 2.56
N ILE A 107 -6.35 -11.24 1.26
CA ILE A 107 -5.54 -10.50 0.28
C ILE A 107 -5.91 -9.00 0.25
N VAL A 108 -7.20 -8.67 0.33
CA VAL A 108 -7.68 -7.26 0.32
C VAL A 108 -7.27 -6.56 1.60
N LYS A 109 -7.39 -7.23 2.73
CA LYS A 109 -6.96 -6.69 4.03
C LYS A 109 -5.47 -6.41 4.03
N GLU A 110 -4.65 -7.38 3.62
CA GLU A 110 -3.21 -7.26 3.56
C GLU A 110 -2.76 -6.14 2.61
N TYR A 111 -3.37 -6.06 1.43
CA TYR A 111 -3.08 -4.99 0.47
C TYR A 111 -3.40 -3.60 1.05
N ASN A 112 -4.58 -3.42 1.62
CA ASN A 112 -4.99 -2.13 2.21
C ASN A 112 -4.12 -1.70 3.40
N GLU A 113 -3.60 -2.66 4.15
CA GLU A 113 -2.73 -2.39 5.30
C GLU A 113 -1.36 -1.84 4.89
N HIS A 114 -0.86 -2.25 3.71
CA HIS A 114 0.51 -1.96 3.30
C HIS A 114 0.65 -0.97 2.14
N MET A 115 -0.41 -0.73 1.37
CA MET A 115 -0.34 0.05 0.13
C MET A 115 -0.32 1.57 0.35
N GLY A 116 -0.70 2.06 1.51
CA GLY A 116 -0.77 3.50 1.81
C GLY A 116 0.57 4.21 2.02
N GLY A 117 1.71 3.54 1.86
CA GLY A 117 3.03 4.11 2.18
C GLY A 117 3.44 5.25 1.26
N VAL A 118 3.17 5.14 -0.04
CA VAL A 118 3.51 6.19 -1.03
C VAL A 118 2.60 7.40 -0.84
N ASP A 119 1.29 7.18 -0.67
CA ASP A 119 0.33 8.26 -0.44
C ASP A 119 0.65 9.04 0.84
N LEU A 120 1.04 8.34 1.91
CA LEU A 120 1.51 8.95 3.14
C LEU A 120 2.77 9.79 2.92
N PHE A 121 3.72 9.26 2.17
CA PHE A 121 4.95 9.97 1.82
C PHE A 121 4.65 11.24 1.01
N ASP A 122 3.82 11.15 -0.03
CA ASP A 122 3.45 12.29 -0.87
C ASP A 122 2.69 13.37 -0.06
N MET A 123 1.82 12.96 0.85
CA MET A 123 1.16 13.87 1.79
C MET A 123 2.19 14.59 2.67
N LEU A 124 3.14 13.88 3.25
CA LEU A 124 4.18 14.46 4.09
C LEU A 124 5.11 15.38 3.31
N MET A 125 5.47 15.00 2.07
CA MET A 125 6.22 15.85 1.16
C MET A 125 5.48 17.15 0.87
N SER A 126 4.19 17.10 0.61
CA SER A 126 3.38 18.29 0.38
C SER A 126 3.34 19.23 1.58
N LEU A 127 3.30 18.68 2.80
CA LEU A 127 3.17 19.47 4.03
C LEU A 127 4.49 20.03 4.54
N TYR A 128 5.58 19.27 4.40
CA TYR A 128 6.85 19.55 5.10
C TYR A 128 8.05 19.78 4.19
N LYS A 129 7.87 19.80 2.87
CA LYS A 129 8.99 20.07 1.97
C LYS A 129 9.55 21.49 2.21
N VAL A 130 10.86 21.59 2.17
CA VAL A 130 11.54 22.87 2.14
C VAL A 130 11.61 23.34 0.70
N ASP A 131 10.82 24.34 0.35
CA ASP A 131 10.86 24.97 -0.96
C ASP A 131 11.97 26.00 -1.03
N HIS A 132 12.75 25.94 -2.10
CA HIS A 132 13.78 26.92 -2.39
C HIS A 132 13.70 27.36 -3.85
N LYS A 133 13.53 28.66 -4.06
CA LYS A 133 13.52 29.24 -5.39
C LYS A 133 14.93 29.25 -5.96
N THR A 134 15.16 28.52 -7.03
CA THR A 134 16.45 28.48 -7.73
C THR A 134 16.24 28.31 -9.23
N ALA A 135 17.06 29.02 -10.01
CA ALA A 135 17.06 28.86 -11.46
C ALA A 135 17.82 27.61 -11.95
N LYS A 136 18.55 26.93 -11.06
CA LYS A 136 19.39 25.80 -11.44
C LYS A 136 18.63 24.48 -11.19
N TRP A 137 18.32 23.74 -12.24
CA TRP A 137 17.52 22.52 -12.22
C TRP A 137 18.07 21.42 -11.28
N TYR A 138 19.38 21.25 -11.19
CA TYR A 138 19.99 20.22 -10.33
C TYR A 138 19.78 20.49 -8.84
N ARG A 139 19.62 21.77 -8.42
CA ARG A 139 19.30 22.09 -7.03
C ARG A 139 17.92 21.61 -6.63
N HIS A 140 16.95 21.62 -7.54
CA HIS A 140 15.62 21.05 -7.28
C HIS A 140 15.70 19.56 -7.00
N ILE A 141 16.49 18.81 -7.78
CA ILE A 141 16.69 17.37 -7.57
C ILE A 141 17.39 17.13 -6.22
N PHE A 142 18.44 17.89 -5.91
CA PHE A 142 19.16 17.77 -4.65
C PHE A 142 18.24 18.04 -3.45
N LEU A 143 17.47 19.12 -3.47
CA LEU A 143 16.54 19.47 -2.40
C LEU A 143 15.41 18.46 -2.29
N TRP A 144 14.91 17.94 -3.40
CA TRP A 144 13.93 16.87 -3.39
C TRP A 144 14.50 15.62 -2.70
N ALA A 145 15.69 15.17 -3.06
CA ALA A 145 16.36 14.03 -2.44
C ALA A 145 16.59 14.25 -0.93
N LEU A 146 16.96 15.45 -0.52
CA LEU A 146 17.12 15.82 0.89
C LEU A 146 15.78 15.71 1.63
N ASN A 147 14.70 16.26 1.08
CA ASN A 147 13.37 16.16 1.69
C ASN A 147 12.90 14.70 1.81
N VAL A 148 13.15 13.86 0.79
CA VAL A 148 12.89 12.41 0.81
C VAL A 148 13.64 11.75 1.98
N ALA A 149 14.93 12.05 2.13
CA ALA A 149 15.74 11.49 3.20
C ALA A 149 15.24 11.90 4.60
N VAL A 150 14.86 13.16 4.78
CA VAL A 150 14.31 13.68 6.05
C VAL A 150 13.00 12.98 6.41
N ILE A 151 12.05 12.90 5.49
CA ILE A 151 10.75 12.29 5.74
C ILE A 151 10.89 10.79 6.04
N ASN A 152 11.70 10.08 5.24
CA ASN A 152 11.95 8.66 5.49
C ASN A 152 12.68 8.41 6.81
N GLY A 153 13.65 9.25 7.15
CA GLY A 153 14.34 9.19 8.45
C GLY A 153 13.38 9.38 9.62
N TRP A 154 12.46 10.33 9.52
CA TRP A 154 11.44 10.57 10.54
C TRP A 154 10.43 9.41 10.64
N LEU A 155 9.99 8.83 9.54
CA LEU A 155 9.11 7.66 9.54
C LEU A 155 9.80 6.44 10.17
N LEU A 156 11.08 6.22 9.87
CA LEU A 156 11.89 5.16 10.47
C LEU A 156 12.05 5.38 11.98
N TYR A 157 12.36 6.61 12.40
CA TYR A 157 12.47 6.97 13.81
C TYR A 157 11.17 6.69 14.57
N ARG A 158 10.03 7.11 14.02
CA ARG A 158 8.70 6.84 14.62
C ARG A 158 8.46 5.34 14.79
N ARG A 159 8.68 4.56 13.73
CA ARG A 159 8.50 3.11 13.76
C ARG A 159 9.41 2.44 14.79
N HIS A 160 10.68 2.82 14.83
CA HIS A 160 11.66 2.28 15.78
C HIS A 160 11.29 2.63 17.21
N SER A 161 10.89 3.86 17.47
CA SER A 161 10.45 4.29 18.80
C SER A 161 9.22 3.52 19.29
N GLN A 162 8.27 3.25 18.39
CA GLN A 162 7.11 2.42 18.73
C GLN A 162 7.51 0.98 19.07
N GLN A 163 8.45 0.40 18.33
CA GLN A 163 8.95 -0.96 18.59
C GLN A 163 9.67 -1.05 19.95
N LEU A 164 10.39 -0.02 20.35
CA LEU A 164 11.11 0.04 21.63
C LEU A 164 10.23 0.46 22.81
N GLN A 165 8.94 0.71 22.60
CA GLN A 165 8.00 1.24 23.62
C GLN A 165 8.53 2.46 24.36
N GLN A 166 9.45 3.21 23.76
CA GLN A 166 9.95 4.43 24.34
C GLN A 166 8.88 5.53 24.25
N PRO A 167 8.74 6.38 25.30
CA PRO A 167 7.87 7.55 25.20
C PRO A 167 8.39 8.44 24.10
N THR A 168 7.79 8.31 22.94
CA THR A 168 8.19 9.09 21.78
C THR A 168 7.82 10.55 22.01
N ARG A 169 8.73 11.42 21.71
CA ARG A 169 8.39 12.79 21.32
C ARG A 169 7.67 12.75 19.96
N LEU A 170 6.61 11.90 19.89
CA LEU A 170 5.80 11.61 18.70
C LEU A 170 5.07 12.83 18.15
N GLN A 171 5.04 13.93 18.90
CA GLN A 171 4.45 15.19 18.50
C GLN A 171 5.39 16.06 17.62
N GLN A 172 6.64 15.66 17.44
CA GLN A 172 7.53 16.41 16.58
C GLN A 172 7.21 16.09 15.11
N ASP A 173 7.00 17.14 14.34
CA ASP A 173 6.91 17.04 12.88
C ASP A 173 8.30 16.74 12.25
N PRO A 174 8.39 16.39 10.95
CA PRO A 174 9.65 16.11 10.27
C PRO A 174 10.67 17.26 10.35
N VAL A 175 10.21 18.50 10.38
CA VAL A 175 11.08 19.69 10.44
C VAL A 175 11.70 19.82 11.83
N GLN A 176 10.91 19.68 12.89
CA GLN A 176 11.41 19.70 14.28
C GLN A 176 12.35 18.52 14.55
N PHE A 177 12.04 17.34 14.00
CA PHE A 177 12.91 16.16 14.10
C PHE A 177 14.28 16.46 13.48
N THR A 178 14.31 17.05 12.29
CA THR A 178 15.55 17.39 11.60
C THR A 178 16.35 18.44 12.36
N ALA A 179 15.71 19.51 12.81
CA ALA A 179 16.37 20.54 13.62
C ALA A 179 16.99 19.97 14.89
N THR A 180 16.25 19.09 15.60
CA THR A 180 16.76 18.43 16.82
C THR A 180 17.94 17.48 16.52
N ALA A 181 17.90 16.76 15.40
CA ALA A 181 19.00 15.88 14.97
C ALA A 181 20.26 16.69 14.64
N PHE A 182 20.13 17.80 13.90
CA PHE A 182 21.26 18.69 13.58
C PHE A 182 21.88 19.29 14.84
N VAL A 183 21.08 19.78 15.78
CA VAL A 183 21.59 20.33 17.05
C VAL A 183 22.39 19.27 17.81
N LYS A 184 21.92 18.03 17.88
CA LYS A 184 22.66 16.96 18.55
C LYS A 184 24.00 16.63 17.89
N VAL A 185 24.08 16.67 16.57
CA VAL A 185 25.34 16.41 15.82
C VAL A 185 26.34 17.55 15.98
N LEU A 186 25.86 18.79 16.08
CA LEU A 186 26.73 19.97 16.24
C LEU A 186 27.23 20.18 17.68
N CYS A 187 26.56 19.58 18.67
CA CYS A 187 26.93 19.69 20.09
C CYS A 187 27.81 18.53 20.58
N HIS A 188 28.20 17.63 19.72
CA HIS A 188 29.19 16.57 19.94
C HIS A 188 30.43 16.81 19.09
#